data_8e484d880d1dd63dd8b7241eee363b8c
#
_entry.id   8e484d880d1dd63dd8b7241eee363b8c
#
_cell.length_a   1.000
_cell.length_b   1.000
_cell.length_c   1.000
_cell.angle_alpha   90.00
_cell.angle_beta   90.00
_cell.angle_gamma   90.00
#
_symmetry.space_group_name_H-M   'P 1'
#
loop_
_entity.id
_entity.type
_entity.pdbx_description
1 polymer ?
#
loop_
_entity_poly.entity_id
_entity_poly.type
_entity_poly.pdbx_seq_one_letter_code
_entity_poly.pdbx_strand_id
1 'polypeptide(L)'
;VLSDSVAYNKEEELLNIGLKINEGKTYYFGDITFVGNTKYSNNELAAIVGINRGDIFDQSILESRILGSPDSRDVHSIYLDNGYLFSQVTPIETEIRNDTIDIEVRIYEGLQARVNRVSVSGNSKTNDHVIMREIRTKPGDLFSRSDIMRSQREIATLNYFDPEKLNIDVE
;
A
#
# COMPACT_ATOMS: atom_id res chain seq x y z
N VAL A 1 -8.86 -15.00 22.07
CA VAL A 1 -10.02 -15.89 22.22
C VAL A 1 -9.92 -16.58 23.57
N LEU A 2 -10.95 -16.44 24.42
CA LEU A 2 -10.96 -17.08 25.76
C LEU A 2 -11.52 -18.51 25.68
N SER A 3 -12.48 -18.75 24.83
CA SER A 3 -13.01 -20.09 24.56
C SER A 3 -13.73 -20.08 23.21
N ASP A 4 -13.72 -21.24 22.58
CA ASP A 4 -14.55 -21.56 21.44
C ASP A 4 -15.49 -22.70 21.82
N SER A 5 -16.69 -22.70 21.26
CA SER A 5 -17.65 -23.77 21.41
C SER A 5 -18.28 -24.06 20.06
N VAL A 6 -18.37 -25.34 19.73
CA VAL A 6 -19.04 -25.81 18.53
C VAL A 6 -20.15 -26.77 18.97
N ALA A 7 -21.37 -26.45 18.65
CA ALA A 7 -22.55 -27.27 18.94
C ALA A 7 -23.29 -27.58 17.65
N TYR A 8 -23.52 -28.88 17.39
CA TYR A 8 -24.33 -29.32 16.27
C TYR A 8 -25.80 -29.52 16.69
N ASN A 9 -26.68 -28.75 16.09
CA ASN A 9 -28.12 -28.93 16.25
C ASN A 9 -28.60 -29.95 15.22
N LYS A 10 -28.93 -31.16 15.71
CA LYS A 10 -29.39 -32.29 14.86
C LYS A 10 -30.76 -32.09 14.24
N GLU A 11 -31.62 -31.26 14.86
CA GLU A 11 -33.01 -31.06 14.40
C GLU A 11 -33.06 -30.08 13.23
N GLU A 12 -32.16 -29.11 13.21
CA GLU A 12 -32.08 -28.08 12.17
C GLU A 12 -30.92 -28.30 11.19
N GLU A 13 -30.11 -29.35 11.41
CA GLU A 13 -28.88 -29.63 10.64
C GLU A 13 -27.89 -28.44 10.60
N LEU A 14 -27.89 -27.61 11.64
CA LEU A 14 -27.05 -26.39 11.74
C LEU A 14 -25.92 -26.58 12.75
N LEU A 15 -24.78 -25.94 12.39
CA LEU A 15 -23.62 -25.87 13.26
C LEU A 15 -23.59 -24.48 13.93
N ASN A 16 -23.69 -24.45 15.25
CA ASN A 16 -23.56 -23.24 16.04
C ASN A 16 -22.10 -23.09 16.51
N ILE A 17 -21.44 -21.99 16.12
CA ILE A 17 -20.08 -21.65 16.53
C ILE A 17 -20.16 -20.44 17.46
N GLY A 18 -19.78 -20.62 18.71
CA GLY A 18 -19.69 -19.55 19.69
C GLY A 18 -18.24 -19.19 19.97
N LEU A 19 -17.87 -17.91 19.82
CA LEU A 19 -16.56 -17.39 20.14
C LEU A 19 -16.70 -16.40 21.31
N LYS A 20 -15.96 -16.64 22.37
CA LYS A 20 -15.84 -15.68 23.48
C LYS A 20 -14.51 -14.94 23.35
N ILE A 21 -14.59 -13.64 23.09
CA ILE A 21 -13.44 -12.77 22.86
C ILE A 21 -13.30 -11.82 24.07
N ASN A 22 -12.05 -11.62 24.50
CA ASN A 22 -11.70 -10.50 25.38
C ASN A 22 -10.88 -9.52 24.55
N GLU A 23 -11.40 -8.34 24.30
CA GLU A 23 -10.78 -7.31 23.46
C GLU A 23 -9.61 -6.60 24.15
N GLY A 24 -9.44 -6.79 25.47
CA GLY A 24 -8.40 -6.12 26.24
C GLY A 24 -8.71 -4.64 26.47
N LYS A 25 -7.64 -3.83 26.52
CA LYS A 25 -7.73 -2.38 26.67
C LYS A 25 -7.71 -1.70 25.32
N THR A 26 -8.43 -0.61 25.18
CA THR A 26 -8.34 0.25 24.01
C THR A 26 -7.07 1.09 24.10
N TYR A 27 -6.30 1.14 23.00
CA TYR A 27 -5.14 2.00 22.85
C TYR A 27 -5.45 3.15 21.89
N TYR A 28 -4.69 4.22 22.00
CA TYR A 28 -4.83 5.44 21.20
C TYR A 28 -3.51 5.79 20.54
N PHE A 29 -3.57 6.45 19.39
CA PHE A 29 -2.38 6.99 18.75
C PHE A 29 -1.80 8.14 19.57
N GLY A 30 -0.51 8.09 19.83
CA GLY A 30 0.31 9.14 20.39
C GLY A 30 0.89 10.04 19.31
N ASP A 31 2.14 10.45 19.51
CA ASP A 31 2.87 11.25 18.53
C ASP A 31 3.39 10.38 17.40
N ILE A 32 3.16 10.82 16.15
CA ILE A 32 3.71 10.18 14.95
C ILE A 32 4.85 11.05 14.45
N THR A 33 6.06 10.51 14.47
CA THR A 33 7.28 11.20 14.06
C THR A 33 7.87 10.55 12.82
N PHE A 34 8.56 11.35 11.99
CA PHE A 34 9.19 10.88 10.75
C PHE A 34 10.68 11.11 10.82
N VAL A 35 11.47 10.09 10.43
CA VAL A 35 12.93 10.13 10.45
C VAL A 35 13.47 9.61 9.12
N GLY A 36 14.47 10.34 8.56
CA GLY A 36 15.11 9.97 7.30
C GLY A 36 14.44 10.56 6.04
N ASN A 37 13.36 11.31 6.20
CA ASN A 37 12.69 12.03 5.12
C ASN A 37 13.44 13.31 4.78
N THR A 38 14.04 13.37 3.57
CA THR A 38 14.70 14.58 3.05
C THR A 38 13.87 15.22 1.93
N LYS A 39 13.10 14.42 1.20
CA LYS A 39 12.28 14.86 0.06
C LYS A 39 11.00 15.58 0.51
N TYR A 40 10.34 15.05 1.53
CA TYR A 40 9.08 15.59 2.06
C TYR A 40 9.25 16.07 3.49
N SER A 41 8.60 17.16 3.84
CA SER A 41 8.57 17.65 5.22
C SER A 41 7.69 16.79 6.13
N ASN A 42 7.94 16.84 7.44
CA ASN A 42 7.11 16.13 8.43
C ASN A 42 5.62 16.54 8.35
N ASN A 43 5.34 17.82 8.03
CA ASN A 43 3.97 18.30 7.92
C ASN A 43 3.24 17.70 6.70
N GLU A 44 3.93 17.57 5.56
CA GLU A 44 3.37 16.93 4.37
C GLU A 44 3.07 15.45 4.63
N LEU A 45 4.02 14.73 5.24
CA LEU A 45 3.84 13.31 5.59
C LEU A 45 2.72 13.12 6.61
N ALA A 46 2.65 13.96 7.64
CA ALA A 46 1.56 13.91 8.62
C ALA A 46 0.18 14.16 7.99
N ALA A 47 0.10 15.10 7.03
CA ALA A 47 -1.14 15.34 6.30
C ALA A 47 -1.59 14.15 5.44
N ILE A 48 -0.64 13.40 4.88
CA ILE A 48 -0.91 12.17 4.10
C ILE A 48 -1.38 11.05 5.02
N VAL A 49 -0.69 10.84 6.15
CA VAL A 49 -1.07 9.82 7.15
C VAL A 49 -2.47 10.12 7.69
N GLY A 50 -2.76 11.39 8.01
CA GLY A 50 -4.10 11.83 8.45
C GLY A 50 -4.59 11.17 9.72
N ILE A 51 -3.70 10.68 10.57
CA ILE A 51 -3.99 10.13 11.90
C ILE A 51 -3.62 11.20 12.93
N ASN A 52 -4.52 11.46 13.86
CA ASN A 52 -4.30 12.44 14.90
C ASN A 52 -4.00 11.77 16.24
N ARG A 53 -3.26 12.47 17.07
CA ARG A 53 -3.08 12.07 18.47
C ARG A 53 -4.45 11.94 19.17
N GLY A 54 -4.67 10.79 19.83
CA GLY A 54 -5.93 10.48 20.51
C GLY A 54 -6.96 9.72 19.68
N ASP A 55 -6.71 9.49 18.38
CA ASP A 55 -7.52 8.57 17.59
C ASP A 55 -7.32 7.14 18.13
N ILE A 56 -8.33 6.28 18.00
CA ILE A 56 -8.24 4.88 18.41
C ILE A 56 -7.15 4.18 17.59
N PHE A 57 -6.23 3.50 18.27
CA PHE A 57 -5.15 2.78 17.62
C PHE A 57 -5.69 1.60 16.81
N ASP A 58 -5.39 1.61 15.53
CA ASP A 58 -5.68 0.53 14.59
C ASP A 58 -4.47 0.33 13.68
N GLN A 59 -3.83 -0.83 13.82
CA GLN A 59 -2.65 -1.17 13.05
C GLN A 59 -2.94 -1.25 11.55
N SER A 60 -4.13 -1.72 11.15
CA SER A 60 -4.51 -1.84 9.74
C SER A 60 -4.65 -0.47 9.08
N ILE A 61 -5.19 0.51 9.83
CA ILE A 61 -5.27 1.90 9.37
C ILE A 61 -3.86 2.48 9.23
N LEU A 62 -2.99 2.29 10.23
CA LEU A 62 -1.61 2.76 10.20
C LEU A 62 -0.86 2.19 8.99
N GLU A 63 -0.90 0.87 8.80
CA GLU A 63 -0.26 0.20 7.68
C GLU A 63 -0.80 0.69 6.33
N SER A 64 -2.10 0.82 6.20
CA SER A 64 -2.73 1.35 4.99
C SER A 64 -2.28 2.77 4.66
N ARG A 65 -2.14 3.65 5.66
CA ARG A 65 -1.71 5.04 5.47
C ARG A 65 -0.22 5.20 5.21
N ILE A 66 0.58 4.22 5.59
CA ILE A 66 2.05 4.28 5.49
C ILE A 66 2.58 3.40 4.36
N LEU A 67 2.14 2.14 4.26
CA LEU A 67 2.77 1.12 3.41
C LEU A 67 2.04 0.84 2.11
N GLY A 68 0.76 1.12 2.01
CA GLY A 68 0.01 0.89 0.78
C GLY A 68 -1.50 0.98 0.95
N SER A 69 -2.08 2.01 0.37
CA SER A 69 -3.52 2.15 0.26
C SER A 69 -4.01 1.75 -1.14
N PRO A 70 -5.27 1.28 -1.28
CA PRO A 70 -5.82 0.92 -2.59
C PRO A 70 -5.87 2.10 -3.57
N ASP A 71 -5.94 3.33 -3.06
CA ASP A 71 -5.96 4.57 -3.83
C ASP A 71 -4.57 5.21 -4.03
N SER A 72 -3.50 4.53 -3.58
CA SER A 72 -2.10 4.98 -3.66
C SER A 72 -1.87 6.36 -3.01
N ARG A 73 -2.60 6.67 -1.93
CA ARG A 73 -2.48 7.92 -1.17
C ARG A 73 -1.81 7.70 0.18
N ASP A 74 -0.82 6.84 0.22
CA ASP A 74 -0.03 6.53 1.39
C ASP A 74 1.41 7.05 1.25
N VAL A 75 2.14 7.06 2.36
CA VAL A 75 3.51 7.60 2.40
C VAL A 75 4.44 6.86 1.43
N HIS A 76 4.38 5.54 1.36
CA HIS A 76 5.27 4.78 0.47
C HIS A 76 4.96 5.05 -1.01
N SER A 77 3.68 5.13 -1.38
CA SER A 77 3.26 5.39 -2.76
C SER A 77 3.75 6.73 -3.29
N ILE A 78 3.76 7.79 -2.48
CA ILE A 78 4.27 9.09 -2.95
C ILE A 78 5.78 9.06 -3.25
N TYR A 79 6.56 8.27 -2.51
CA TYR A 79 7.97 8.05 -2.83
C TYR A 79 8.13 7.27 -4.13
N LEU A 80 7.38 6.18 -4.31
CA LEU A 80 7.39 5.38 -5.54
C LEU A 80 6.98 6.20 -6.77
N ASP A 81 6.03 7.12 -6.64
CA ASP A 81 5.58 7.98 -7.73
C ASP A 81 6.57 9.11 -8.08
N ASN A 82 7.54 9.35 -7.21
CA ASN A 82 8.61 10.32 -7.44
C ASN A 82 9.96 9.67 -7.73
N GLY A 83 9.97 8.44 -8.20
CA GLY A 83 11.18 7.74 -8.65
C GLY A 83 11.95 7.00 -7.56
N TYR A 84 11.52 7.04 -6.32
CA TYR A 84 12.22 6.36 -5.22
C TYR A 84 11.83 4.88 -5.13
N LEU A 85 12.13 4.12 -6.19
CA LEU A 85 11.77 2.70 -6.33
C LEU A 85 12.28 1.83 -5.17
N PHE A 86 13.45 2.17 -4.63
CA PHE A 86 14.09 1.41 -3.56
C PHE A 86 13.83 2.00 -2.17
N SER A 87 12.86 2.91 -2.06
CA SER A 87 12.48 3.48 -0.76
C SER A 87 11.88 2.41 0.16
N GLN A 88 12.19 2.55 1.44
CA GLN A 88 11.63 1.71 2.49
C GLN A 88 11.01 2.61 3.55
N VAL A 89 9.79 2.30 3.94
CA VAL A 89 9.05 3.03 4.97
C VAL A 89 8.63 2.01 6.02
N THR A 90 9.06 2.22 7.27
CA THR A 90 8.82 1.26 8.35
C THR A 90 8.26 1.99 9.56
N PRO A 91 6.98 1.79 9.93
CA PRO A 91 6.45 2.27 11.19
C PRO A 91 6.96 1.40 12.34
N ILE A 92 7.37 2.05 13.42
CA ILE A 92 7.88 1.41 14.64
C ILE A 92 7.17 2.00 15.84
N GLU A 93 6.59 1.17 16.68
CA GLU A 93 6.09 1.56 17.99
C GLU A 93 7.30 1.85 18.91
N THR A 94 7.41 3.08 19.38
CA THR A 94 8.58 3.51 20.16
C THR A 94 8.31 3.50 21.64
N GLU A 95 7.17 3.97 22.08
CA GLU A 95 6.81 4.04 23.49
C GLU A 95 5.31 3.85 23.70
N ILE A 96 4.99 3.10 24.76
CA ILE A 96 3.60 2.92 25.20
C ILE A 96 3.47 3.61 26.57
N ARG A 97 2.74 4.72 26.61
CA ARG A 97 2.48 5.48 27.83
C ARG A 97 1.00 5.38 28.20
N ASN A 98 0.71 4.70 29.31
CA ASN A 98 -0.66 4.38 29.71
C ASN A 98 -1.40 3.61 28.59
N ASP A 99 -2.33 4.29 27.89
CA ASP A 99 -3.12 3.72 26.80
C ASP A 99 -2.77 4.38 25.44
N THR A 100 -1.62 5.07 25.34
CA THR A 100 -1.18 5.80 24.15
C THR A 100 0.09 5.19 23.57
N ILE A 101 0.11 4.98 22.26
CA ILE A 101 1.24 4.39 21.51
C ILE A 101 1.86 5.45 20.61
N ASP A 102 3.12 5.79 20.85
CA ASP A 102 3.90 6.69 20.01
C ASP A 102 4.56 5.90 18.85
N ILE A 103 4.51 6.47 17.64
CA ILE A 103 5.01 5.82 16.42
C ILE A 103 6.15 6.64 15.81
N GLU A 104 7.24 5.97 15.46
CA GLU A 104 8.31 6.53 14.64
C GLU A 104 8.28 5.88 13.25
N VAL A 105 8.05 6.67 12.22
CA VAL A 105 8.08 6.21 10.83
C VAL A 105 9.49 6.44 10.29
N ARG A 106 10.24 5.35 10.14
CA ARG A 106 11.59 5.38 9.56
C ARG A 106 11.52 5.27 8.06
N ILE A 107 12.14 6.24 7.37
CA ILE A 107 12.15 6.34 5.92
C ILE A 107 13.58 6.23 5.43
N TYR A 108 13.81 5.27 4.55
CA TYR A 108 15.00 5.20 3.73
C TYR A 108 14.61 5.51 2.29
N GLU A 109 15.01 6.68 1.78
CA GLU A 109 14.57 7.15 0.46
C GLU A 109 15.29 6.43 -0.69
N GLY A 110 16.57 6.13 -0.53
CA GLY A 110 17.41 5.55 -1.58
C GLY A 110 17.68 6.52 -2.74
N LEU A 111 18.05 5.98 -3.89
CA LEU A 111 18.30 6.75 -5.11
C LEU A 111 17.07 6.80 -6.01
N GLN A 112 16.89 7.92 -6.71
CA GLN A 112 15.85 8.04 -7.72
C GLN A 112 16.17 7.18 -8.95
N ALA A 113 15.22 6.34 -9.36
CA ALA A 113 15.26 5.54 -10.56
C ALA A 113 14.58 6.26 -11.73
N ARG A 114 15.17 6.13 -12.92
CA ARG A 114 14.58 6.59 -14.18
C ARG A 114 14.36 5.41 -15.11
N VAL A 115 13.32 5.52 -15.90
CA VAL A 115 13.00 4.51 -16.91
C VAL A 115 14.05 4.58 -18.03
N ASN A 116 14.75 3.47 -18.23
CA ASN A 116 15.74 3.36 -19.30
C ASN A 116 15.05 2.95 -20.62
N ARG A 117 14.19 1.93 -20.57
CA ARG A 117 13.53 1.36 -21.73
C ARG A 117 12.15 0.83 -21.35
N VAL A 118 11.23 0.90 -22.29
CA VAL A 118 9.94 0.20 -22.24
C VAL A 118 9.92 -0.82 -23.40
N SER A 119 9.59 -2.05 -23.12
CA SER A 119 9.47 -3.12 -24.13
C SER A 119 8.15 -3.86 -23.96
N VAL A 120 7.63 -4.37 -25.06
CA VAL A 120 6.42 -5.18 -25.13
C VAL A 120 6.78 -6.56 -25.64
N SER A 121 6.21 -7.61 -25.05
CA SER A 121 6.41 -8.99 -25.48
C SER A 121 5.12 -9.79 -25.36
N GLY A 122 4.99 -10.88 -26.12
CA GLY A 122 3.82 -11.77 -26.07
C GLY A 122 2.62 -11.32 -26.93
N ASN A 123 2.69 -10.18 -27.58
CA ASN A 123 1.61 -9.59 -28.40
C ASN A 123 1.59 -10.10 -29.85
N SER A 124 1.51 -11.40 -30.05
CA SER A 124 1.61 -12.04 -31.39
C SER A 124 0.56 -11.59 -32.43
N LYS A 125 -0.56 -11.03 -31.97
CA LYS A 125 -1.67 -10.59 -32.83
C LYS A 125 -1.86 -9.05 -32.87
N THR A 126 -1.28 -8.33 -31.92
CA THR A 126 -1.46 -6.87 -31.76
C THR A 126 -0.12 -6.19 -31.99
N ASN A 127 -0.11 -5.14 -32.80
CA ASN A 127 1.12 -4.38 -33.04
C ASN A 127 1.55 -3.60 -31.78
N ASP A 128 2.86 -3.49 -31.55
CA ASP A 128 3.45 -2.82 -30.39
C ASP A 128 2.93 -1.39 -30.22
N HIS A 129 2.77 -0.63 -31.31
CA HIS A 129 2.34 0.76 -31.24
C HIS A 129 0.93 0.95 -30.62
N VAL A 130 0.07 -0.08 -30.70
CA VAL A 130 -1.27 -0.07 -30.09
C VAL A 130 -1.15 -0.14 -28.57
N ILE A 131 -0.18 -0.91 -28.07
CA ILE A 131 0.08 -1.03 -26.64
C ILE A 131 0.87 0.17 -26.14
N MET A 132 1.94 0.55 -26.85
CA MET A 132 2.84 1.63 -26.47
C MET A 132 2.14 3.00 -26.32
N ARG A 133 1.09 3.26 -27.07
CA ARG A 133 0.32 4.52 -26.94
C ARG A 133 -0.48 4.62 -25.64
N GLU A 134 -0.81 3.48 -25.02
CA GLU A 134 -1.53 3.41 -23.73
C GLU A 134 -0.55 3.44 -22.54
N ILE A 135 0.75 3.27 -22.82
CA ILE A 135 1.77 3.33 -21.77
C ILE A 135 2.14 4.78 -21.51
N ARG A 136 1.93 5.21 -20.26
CA ARG A 136 2.21 6.59 -19.83
C ARG A 136 3.70 6.83 -19.58
N THR A 137 4.38 5.81 -19.13
CA THR A 137 5.81 5.85 -18.77
C THR A 137 6.68 5.81 -20.03
N LYS A 138 7.61 6.75 -20.16
CA LYS A 138 8.53 6.86 -21.31
C LYS A 138 9.99 6.75 -20.86
N PRO A 139 10.89 6.31 -21.75
CA PRO A 139 12.33 6.38 -21.48
C PRO A 139 12.77 7.79 -21.08
N GLY A 140 13.51 7.90 -19.97
CA GLY A 140 13.95 9.16 -19.37
C GLY A 140 13.06 9.70 -18.24
N ASP A 141 11.80 9.29 -18.16
CA ASP A 141 10.91 9.68 -17.08
C ASP A 141 11.39 9.12 -15.73
N LEU A 142 11.00 9.78 -14.65
CA LEU A 142 11.13 9.20 -13.32
C LEU A 142 10.21 7.97 -13.22
N PHE A 143 10.65 6.97 -12.48
CA PHE A 143 9.78 5.86 -12.14
C PHE A 143 8.53 6.36 -11.41
N SER A 144 7.36 5.86 -11.79
CA SER A 144 6.09 6.16 -11.14
C SER A 144 5.23 4.91 -11.12
N ARG A 145 4.94 4.42 -9.91
CA ARG A 145 4.07 3.27 -9.71
C ARG A 145 2.65 3.54 -10.21
N SER A 146 2.13 4.74 -9.94
CA SER A 146 0.78 5.11 -10.36
C SER A 146 0.63 5.15 -11.88
N ASP A 147 1.65 5.60 -12.62
CA ASP A 147 1.63 5.61 -14.08
C ASP A 147 1.69 4.20 -14.67
N ILE A 148 2.45 3.30 -14.06
CA ILE A 148 2.48 1.88 -14.42
C ILE A 148 1.11 1.24 -14.21
N MET A 149 0.53 1.39 -13.02
CA MET A 149 -0.79 0.86 -12.70
C MET A 149 -1.90 1.43 -13.58
N ARG A 150 -1.79 2.69 -13.96
CA ARG A 150 -2.71 3.33 -14.91
C ARG A 150 -2.55 2.77 -16.30
N SER A 151 -1.32 2.63 -16.79
CA SER A 151 -1.03 2.01 -18.10
C SER A 151 -1.59 0.59 -18.17
N GLN A 152 -1.41 -0.21 -17.12
CA GLN A 152 -1.97 -1.56 -17.06
C GLN A 152 -3.50 -1.56 -17.19
N ARG A 153 -4.19 -0.65 -16.49
CA ARG A 153 -5.65 -0.51 -16.59
C ARG A 153 -6.09 -0.05 -17.98
N GLU A 154 -5.38 0.91 -18.59
CA GLU A 154 -5.68 1.42 -19.93
C GLU A 154 -5.51 0.31 -20.98
N ILE A 155 -4.45 -0.50 -20.90
CA ILE A 155 -4.24 -1.66 -21.77
C ILE A 155 -5.34 -2.73 -21.57
N ALA A 156 -5.72 -3.00 -20.32
CA ALA A 156 -6.80 -3.95 -20.02
C ALA A 156 -8.15 -3.52 -20.61
N THR A 157 -8.45 -2.23 -20.65
CA THR A 157 -9.70 -1.70 -21.23
C THR A 157 -9.78 -1.81 -22.75
N LEU A 158 -8.67 -2.07 -23.45
CA LEU A 158 -8.70 -2.33 -24.90
C LEU A 158 -9.42 -3.62 -25.26
N ASN A 159 -9.61 -4.54 -24.30
CA ASN A 159 -10.21 -5.87 -24.50
C ASN A 159 -9.51 -6.75 -25.57
N TYR A 160 -8.26 -6.45 -25.87
CA TYR A 160 -7.44 -7.26 -26.80
C TYR A 160 -6.62 -8.32 -26.06
N PHE A 161 -6.49 -8.18 -24.75
CA PHE A 161 -5.65 -8.99 -23.89
C PHE A 161 -6.46 -9.58 -22.74
N ASP A 162 -6.05 -10.75 -22.29
CA ASP A 162 -6.57 -11.35 -21.06
C ASP A 162 -5.99 -10.59 -19.86
N PRO A 163 -6.83 -9.92 -19.06
CA PRO A 163 -6.33 -9.12 -17.93
C PRO A 163 -5.55 -9.94 -16.89
N GLU A 164 -5.85 -11.23 -16.75
CA GLU A 164 -5.18 -12.11 -15.79
C GLU A 164 -3.75 -12.49 -16.24
N LYS A 165 -3.47 -12.36 -17.55
CA LYS A 165 -2.15 -12.65 -18.14
C LYS A 165 -1.33 -11.41 -18.45
N LEU A 166 -1.89 -10.23 -18.16
CA LEU A 166 -1.21 -8.97 -18.38
C LEU A 166 -0.31 -8.70 -17.19
N ASN A 167 0.99 -8.83 -17.37
CA ASN A 167 2.00 -8.54 -16.37
C ASN A 167 2.88 -7.37 -16.80
N ILE A 168 3.33 -6.58 -15.82
CA ILE A 168 4.32 -5.53 -16.01
C ILE A 168 5.45 -5.80 -15.02
N ASP A 169 6.62 -6.10 -15.56
CA ASP A 169 7.83 -6.36 -14.79
C ASP A 169 8.72 -5.11 -14.82
N VAL A 170 9.40 -4.85 -13.72
CA VAL A 170 10.39 -3.79 -13.56
C VAL A 170 11.73 -4.45 -13.27
N GLU A 171 12.71 -4.27 -14.17
CA GLU A 171 14.06 -4.84 -14.10
C GLU A 171 15.12 -3.76 -13.89
#